data_9b562c7a60926b0acc06542bb51b0103
#
_entry.id   9b562c7a60926b0acc06542bb51b0103
#
_cell.length_a   1.000
_cell.length_b   1.000
_cell.length_c   1.000
_cell.angle_alpha   90.00
_cell.angle_beta   90.00
_cell.angle_gamma   90.00
#
_symmetry.space_group_name_H-M   'P 1'
#
loop_
_entity.id
_entity.type
_entity.pdbx_description
1 polymer ?
#
loop_
_entity_poly.entity_id
_entity_poly.type
_entity_poly.pdbx_seq_one_letter_code
_entity_poly.pdbx_strand_id
1 'polypeptide(L)'
;MKKNIITFAVILVGLLALMWWGKPAQTLTSVPGSNPGDGNALTATEKLYDFGTISMADGKVSKIFQVTNPTAKDINLESVVTSCMCTVAYIESANGEKGPFGMPGHGGPVAKANEIIKAGESLEIKVVYDPNAHGPAGVGSVDRFVSLTDA
;
A
#
# COMPACT_ATOMS: atom_id res chain seq x y z
N MET A 1 24.25 6.12 -53.82
CA MET A 1 24.43 6.58 -52.43
C MET A 1 23.21 7.34 -51.92
N LYS A 2 22.57 8.27 -52.62
CA LYS A 2 21.42 9.05 -52.07
C LYS A 2 20.20 8.19 -51.74
N LYS A 3 19.87 7.14 -52.50
CA LYS A 3 18.72 6.25 -52.24
C LYS A 3 18.80 5.51 -50.87
N ASN A 4 20.02 5.07 -50.50
CA ASN A 4 20.22 4.32 -49.30
C ASN A 4 20.09 5.22 -48.02
N ILE A 5 20.47 6.48 -48.13
CA ILE A 5 20.35 7.47 -47.04
C ILE A 5 18.88 7.77 -46.73
N ILE A 6 18.05 7.91 -47.79
CA ILE A 6 16.62 8.15 -47.62
C ILE A 6 15.95 6.94 -46.97
N THR A 7 16.31 5.71 -47.36
CA THR A 7 15.76 4.50 -46.77
C THR A 7 16.14 4.37 -45.29
N PHE A 8 17.39 4.67 -44.92
CA PHE A 8 17.83 4.69 -43.54
C PHE A 8 17.12 5.76 -42.69
N ALA A 9 16.91 6.96 -43.27
CA ALA A 9 16.19 8.03 -42.58
C ALA A 9 14.73 7.66 -42.29
N VAL A 10 14.04 7.03 -43.25
CA VAL A 10 12.64 6.59 -43.07
C VAL A 10 12.53 5.49 -42.01
N ILE A 11 13.48 4.54 -41.97
CA ILE A 11 13.51 3.48 -40.93
C ILE A 11 13.78 4.09 -39.56
N LEU A 12 14.69 5.04 -39.45
CA LEU A 12 15.02 5.70 -38.17
C LEU A 12 13.82 6.51 -37.63
N VAL A 13 13.13 7.25 -38.49
CA VAL A 13 11.91 8.01 -38.12
C VAL A 13 10.79 7.04 -37.70
N GLY A 14 10.63 5.92 -38.41
CA GLY A 14 9.66 4.88 -38.04
C GLY A 14 9.94 4.25 -36.66
N LEU A 15 11.20 3.97 -36.36
CA LEU A 15 11.59 3.44 -35.06
C LEU A 15 11.39 4.47 -33.93
N LEU A 16 11.68 5.73 -34.17
CA LEU A 16 11.45 6.81 -33.20
C LEU A 16 9.95 7.02 -32.94
N ALA A 17 9.11 6.91 -33.98
CA ALA A 17 7.66 7.00 -33.84
C ALA A 17 7.09 5.82 -33.05
N LEU A 18 7.63 4.60 -33.23
CA LEU A 18 7.25 3.43 -32.44
C LEU A 18 7.65 3.55 -30.97
N MET A 19 8.82 4.14 -30.67
CA MET A 19 9.23 4.40 -29.28
C MET A 19 8.36 5.49 -28.60
N TRP A 20 7.81 6.41 -29.36
CA TRP A 20 6.94 7.46 -28.80
C TRP A 20 5.50 6.97 -28.59
N TRP A 21 5.03 6.04 -29.42
CA TRP A 21 3.68 5.49 -29.29
C TRP A 21 3.61 4.35 -28.26
N GLY A 22 4.74 3.73 -27.96
CA GLY A 22 4.85 2.62 -27.01
C GLY A 22 5.07 3.04 -25.57
N LYS A 23 4.59 4.21 -25.11
CA LYS A 23 4.48 4.45 -23.67
C LYS A 23 3.40 3.52 -23.13
N PRO A 24 3.74 2.47 -22.36
CA PRO A 24 2.70 1.73 -21.67
C PRO A 24 1.99 2.74 -20.78
N ALA A 25 0.72 2.98 -21.02
CA ALA A 25 -0.14 3.54 -20.01
C ALA A 25 0.04 2.59 -18.81
N GLN A 26 0.61 3.07 -17.74
CA GLN A 26 0.57 2.39 -16.46
C GLN A 26 -0.91 2.30 -16.12
N THR A 27 -1.52 1.20 -16.54
CA THR A 27 -2.81 0.81 -16.04
C THR A 27 -2.56 0.60 -14.55
N LEU A 28 -2.95 1.55 -13.74
CA LEU A 28 -3.17 1.32 -12.32
C LEU A 28 -4.13 0.13 -12.30
N THR A 29 -3.58 -1.06 -12.10
CA THR A 29 -4.38 -2.22 -11.82
C THR A 29 -5.04 -1.88 -10.50
N SER A 30 -6.26 -1.37 -10.57
CA SER A 30 -7.13 -1.29 -9.42
C SER A 30 -7.15 -2.71 -8.86
N VAL A 31 -6.51 -2.90 -7.72
CA VAL A 31 -6.77 -4.04 -6.86
C VAL A 31 -8.29 -4.14 -6.81
N PRO A 32 -8.90 -5.32 -7.05
CA PRO A 32 -10.34 -5.46 -7.02
C PRO A 32 -10.82 -4.85 -5.71
N GLY A 33 -11.35 -3.65 -5.80
CA GLY A 33 -11.95 -2.97 -4.67
C GLY A 33 -13.05 -3.89 -4.19
N SER A 34 -13.06 -4.22 -2.92
CA SER A 34 -14.19 -4.79 -2.24
C SER A 34 -15.45 -4.12 -2.77
N ASN A 35 -16.34 -4.92 -3.39
CA ASN A 35 -17.67 -4.48 -3.81
C ASN A 35 -18.35 -3.82 -2.61
N PRO A 36 -19.19 -2.79 -2.81
CA PRO A 36 -20.03 -2.22 -1.76
C PRO A 36 -21.17 -3.18 -1.39
N GLY A 37 -20.81 -4.37 -0.93
CA GLY A 37 -21.67 -5.48 -0.57
C GLY A 37 -20.96 -6.53 0.27
N ASP A 38 -19.65 -6.49 0.36
CA ASP A 38 -18.85 -7.34 1.23
C ASP A 38 -18.60 -6.63 2.55
N GLY A 39 -19.47 -6.80 3.52
CA GLY A 39 -19.28 -6.75 4.97
C GLY A 39 -18.32 -5.72 5.61
N ASN A 40 -17.59 -4.95 4.84
CA ASN A 40 -16.63 -3.95 5.31
C ASN A 40 -17.36 -2.65 5.66
N ALA A 41 -17.68 -2.52 6.93
CA ALA A 41 -18.33 -1.31 7.44
C ALA A 41 -17.36 -0.11 7.47
N LEU A 42 -16.04 -0.33 7.49
CA LEU A 42 -15.03 0.72 7.53
C LEU A 42 -14.64 1.22 6.11
N THR A 43 -14.41 2.51 5.99
CA THR A 43 -13.92 3.14 4.74
C THR A 43 -12.58 3.81 4.98
N ALA A 44 -11.69 3.77 3.98
CA ALA A 44 -10.43 4.51 4.00
C ALA A 44 -10.43 5.59 2.92
N THR A 45 -9.98 6.80 3.28
CA THR A 45 -9.86 7.93 2.33
C THR A 45 -8.85 7.61 1.23
N GLU A 46 -7.78 6.93 1.59
CA GLU A 46 -6.72 6.45 0.69
C GLU A 46 -6.47 4.98 0.99
N LYS A 47 -6.50 4.13 -0.05
CA LYS A 47 -6.31 2.68 0.08
C LYS A 47 -4.97 2.20 -0.46
N LEU A 48 -4.27 3.06 -1.19
CA LEU A 48 -2.98 2.77 -1.80
C LEU A 48 -2.09 4.00 -1.68
N TYR A 49 -0.85 3.79 -1.30
CA TYR A 49 0.17 4.81 -1.29
C TYR A 49 1.45 4.25 -1.90
N ASP A 50 2.02 4.97 -2.87
CA ASP A 50 3.28 4.63 -3.50
C ASP A 50 4.40 5.52 -2.94
N PHE A 51 5.35 4.90 -2.26
CA PHE A 51 6.54 5.58 -1.77
C PHE A 51 7.55 5.89 -2.89
N GLY A 52 7.32 5.39 -4.10
CA GLY A 52 8.30 5.45 -5.18
C GLY A 52 9.55 4.63 -4.85
N THR A 53 10.70 5.13 -5.25
CA THR A 53 11.98 4.48 -4.94
C THR A 53 12.46 4.86 -3.55
N ILE A 54 12.62 3.88 -2.68
CA ILE A 54 13.16 4.03 -1.32
C ILE A 54 14.58 3.44 -1.26
N SER A 55 15.49 4.16 -0.62
CA SER A 55 16.84 3.68 -0.34
C SER A 55 16.88 2.93 0.99
N MET A 56 17.51 1.76 1.03
CA MET A 56 17.77 1.04 2.28
C MET A 56 18.62 1.85 3.26
N ALA A 57 19.50 2.72 2.74
CA ALA A 57 20.37 3.58 3.56
C ALA A 57 19.59 4.65 4.34
N ASP A 58 18.42 5.05 3.83
CA ASP A 58 17.59 6.09 4.47
C ASP A 58 16.72 5.54 5.60
N GLY A 59 16.70 4.21 5.78
CA GLY A 59 16.00 3.55 6.87
C GLY A 59 14.51 3.38 6.62
N LYS A 60 13.72 3.37 7.70
CA LYS A 60 12.29 3.11 7.66
C LYS A 60 11.50 4.29 7.07
N VAL A 61 10.46 3.95 6.32
CA VAL A 61 9.48 4.92 5.82
C VAL A 61 8.11 4.65 6.45
N SER A 62 7.27 5.65 6.55
CA SER A 62 5.94 5.50 7.12
C SER A 62 4.89 6.34 6.41
N LYS A 63 3.64 5.87 6.47
CA LYS A 63 2.46 6.57 5.98
C LYS A 63 1.32 6.39 6.98
N ILE A 64 0.56 7.45 7.21
CA ILE A 64 -0.67 7.42 7.99
C ILE A 64 -1.85 7.31 7.03
N PHE A 65 -2.73 6.34 7.29
CA PHE A 65 -4.00 6.14 6.60
C PHE A 65 -5.14 6.46 7.55
N GLN A 66 -6.09 7.23 7.09
CA GLN A 66 -7.30 7.52 7.84
C GLN A 66 -8.39 6.52 7.48
N VAL A 67 -8.92 5.84 8.51
CA VAL A 67 -10.01 4.88 8.41
C VAL A 67 -11.20 5.43 9.16
N THR A 68 -12.35 5.47 8.53
CA THR A 68 -13.58 6.07 9.06
C THR A 68 -14.67 5.01 9.21
N ASN A 69 -15.40 5.08 10.29
CA ASN A 69 -16.67 4.39 10.47
C ASN A 69 -17.82 5.26 9.95
N PRO A 70 -18.31 5.05 8.73
CA PRO A 70 -19.39 5.86 8.16
C PRO A 70 -20.77 5.44 8.65
N THR A 71 -20.85 4.42 9.49
CA THR A 71 -22.14 3.87 9.96
C THR A 71 -22.69 4.63 11.15
N ALA A 72 -23.94 4.35 11.49
CA ALA A 72 -24.60 4.93 12.67
C ALA A 72 -24.38 4.12 13.96
N LYS A 73 -23.49 3.10 13.92
CA LYS A 73 -23.17 2.24 15.05
C LYS A 73 -21.68 2.20 15.29
N ASP A 74 -21.28 2.00 16.54
CA ASP A 74 -19.89 1.76 16.88
C ASP A 74 -19.40 0.44 16.27
N ILE A 75 -18.18 0.44 15.78
CA ILE A 75 -17.50 -0.73 15.20
C ILE A 75 -16.30 -1.08 16.07
N ASN A 76 -16.19 -2.35 16.43
CA ASN A 76 -14.99 -2.86 17.08
C ASN A 76 -13.99 -3.34 16.01
N LEU A 77 -12.87 -2.63 15.87
CA LEU A 77 -11.72 -3.11 15.10
C LEU A 77 -11.04 -4.23 15.90
N GLU A 78 -11.33 -5.48 15.53
CA GLU A 78 -10.84 -6.65 16.26
C GLU A 78 -9.35 -6.87 16.06
N SER A 79 -8.87 -6.79 14.80
CA SER A 79 -7.48 -7.03 14.48
C SER A 79 -6.92 -6.16 13.38
N VAL A 80 -5.61 -5.94 13.47
CA VAL A 80 -4.78 -5.32 12.43
C VAL A 80 -3.64 -6.27 12.15
N VAL A 81 -3.46 -6.67 10.88
CA VAL A 81 -2.39 -7.57 10.47
C VAL A 81 -1.68 -7.06 9.24
N THR A 82 -0.39 -7.38 9.10
CA THR A 82 0.40 -7.03 7.93
C THR A 82 0.75 -8.26 7.11
N SER A 83 0.98 -8.07 5.82
CA SER A 83 1.31 -9.17 4.89
C SER A 83 2.77 -9.61 4.95
N CYS A 84 3.62 -8.90 5.68
CA CYS A 84 5.06 -9.15 5.71
C CYS A 84 5.67 -8.70 7.04
N MET A 85 6.68 -9.41 7.52
CA MET A 85 7.46 -9.03 8.70
C MET A 85 8.23 -7.70 8.55
N CYS A 86 8.43 -7.24 7.31
CA CYS A 86 9.05 -5.95 7.00
C CYS A 86 8.11 -4.76 7.23
N THR A 87 6.86 -5.02 7.56
CA THR A 87 5.84 -3.99 7.74
C THR A 87 5.17 -4.16 9.08
N VAL A 88 5.03 -3.07 9.81
CA VAL A 88 4.26 -3.02 11.05
C VAL A 88 3.25 -1.89 10.97
N ALA A 89 2.15 -2.05 11.68
CA ALA A 89 1.12 -1.01 11.80
C ALA A 89 0.91 -0.61 13.26
N TYR A 90 0.47 0.61 13.45
CA TYR A 90 0.10 1.17 14.75
C TYR A 90 -1.24 1.88 14.60
N ILE A 91 -2.04 1.81 15.63
CA ILE A 91 -3.25 2.64 15.78
C ILE A 91 -2.83 3.88 16.55
N GLU A 92 -2.98 5.05 15.94
CA GLU A 92 -2.76 6.34 16.61
C GLU A 92 -4.11 6.88 17.11
N SER A 93 -4.23 7.07 18.40
CA SER A 93 -5.44 7.59 19.04
C SER A 93 -5.08 8.67 20.05
N ALA A 94 -6.11 9.41 20.54
CA ALA A 94 -5.93 10.43 21.59
C ALA A 94 -5.31 9.85 22.88
N ASN A 95 -5.44 8.54 23.10
CA ASN A 95 -4.89 7.84 24.26
C ASN A 95 -3.46 7.31 24.05
N GLY A 96 -2.85 7.60 22.90
CA GLY A 96 -1.51 7.16 22.52
C GLY A 96 -1.51 6.14 21.38
N GLU A 97 -0.29 5.66 21.07
CA GLU A 97 -0.03 4.69 20.02
C GLU A 97 -0.23 3.26 20.57
N LYS A 98 -0.98 2.43 19.83
CA LYS A 98 -1.23 1.02 20.14
C LYS A 98 -0.64 0.13 19.05
N GLY A 99 0.16 -0.84 19.43
CA GLY A 99 0.88 -1.73 18.52
C GLY A 99 2.25 -2.13 19.10
N PRO A 100 3.20 -2.61 18.30
CA PRO A 100 3.08 -2.85 16.85
C PRO A 100 2.18 -4.03 16.50
N PHE A 101 1.41 -3.89 15.44
CA PHE A 101 0.69 -4.98 14.78
C PHE A 101 1.52 -5.46 13.60
N GLY A 102 1.70 -6.76 13.46
CA GLY A 102 2.60 -7.35 12.49
C GLY A 102 2.00 -8.51 11.71
N MET A 103 2.87 -9.25 11.04
CA MET A 103 2.50 -10.43 10.27
C MET A 103 2.18 -11.61 11.20
N PRO A 104 1.05 -12.30 11.01
CA PRO A 104 0.70 -13.51 11.75
C PRO A 104 1.75 -14.61 11.57
N GLY A 105 2.05 -15.35 12.65
CA GLY A 105 2.97 -16.49 12.59
C GLY A 105 4.46 -16.15 12.70
N HIS A 106 4.83 -14.87 12.73
CA HIS A 106 6.19 -14.41 12.98
C HIS A 106 6.25 -13.71 14.34
N GLY A 107 6.63 -14.47 15.39
CA GLY A 107 6.92 -13.89 16.71
C GLY A 107 5.79 -13.88 17.72
N GLY A 108 4.66 -14.53 17.46
CA GLY A 108 3.60 -14.64 18.45
C GLY A 108 2.18 -14.70 17.89
N PRO A 109 1.18 -14.77 18.78
CA PRO A 109 -0.22 -14.68 18.38
C PRO A 109 -0.52 -13.31 17.77
N VAL A 110 -1.49 -13.27 16.86
CA VAL A 110 -2.01 -12.00 16.32
C VAL A 110 -2.48 -11.12 17.48
N ALA A 111 -1.86 -9.97 17.63
CA ALA A 111 -2.28 -9.02 18.64
C ALA A 111 -3.69 -8.51 18.28
N LYS A 112 -4.63 -8.65 19.22
CA LYS A 112 -5.98 -8.10 19.05
C LYS A 112 -5.92 -6.59 19.18
N ALA A 113 -6.51 -5.89 18.23
CA ALA A 113 -6.62 -4.45 18.30
C ALA A 113 -7.65 -4.04 19.36
N ASN A 114 -8.85 -4.63 19.30
CA ASN A 114 -9.97 -4.31 20.22
C ASN A 114 -10.12 -2.78 20.40
N GLU A 115 -10.16 -2.07 19.28
CA GLU A 115 -10.32 -0.61 19.25
C GLU A 115 -11.72 -0.24 18.78
N ILE A 116 -12.42 0.58 19.56
CA ILE A 116 -13.76 1.02 19.22
C ILE A 116 -13.69 2.30 18.39
N ILE A 117 -14.19 2.23 17.17
CA ILE A 117 -14.38 3.37 16.29
C ILE A 117 -15.85 3.76 16.36
N LYS A 118 -16.16 4.88 17.03
CA LYS A 118 -17.54 5.32 17.20
C LYS A 118 -18.17 5.70 15.87
N ALA A 119 -19.51 5.71 15.87
CA ALA A 119 -20.29 6.13 14.72
C ALA A 119 -19.82 7.51 14.20
N GLY A 120 -19.44 7.59 12.92
CA GLY A 120 -18.95 8.80 12.27
C GLY A 120 -17.51 9.20 12.61
N GLU A 121 -16.83 8.49 13.51
CA GLU A 121 -15.45 8.80 13.88
C GLU A 121 -14.42 8.16 12.93
N SER A 122 -13.22 8.73 12.93
CA SER A 122 -12.07 8.23 12.17
C SER A 122 -10.94 7.83 13.10
N LEU A 123 -10.17 6.86 12.65
CA LEU A 123 -8.98 6.34 13.31
C LEU A 123 -7.78 6.46 12.37
N GLU A 124 -6.63 6.78 12.90
CA GLU A 124 -5.38 6.84 12.13
C GLU A 124 -4.60 5.54 12.28
N ILE A 125 -4.23 4.95 11.14
CA ILE A 125 -3.39 3.76 11.05
C ILE A 125 -2.05 4.17 10.46
N LYS A 126 -1.02 4.21 11.29
CA LYS A 126 0.35 4.46 10.87
C LYS A 126 0.99 3.15 10.43
N VAL A 127 1.38 3.07 9.18
CA VAL A 127 2.06 1.93 8.59
C VAL A 127 3.54 2.27 8.43
N VAL A 128 4.41 1.42 8.95
CA VAL A 128 5.87 1.57 8.89
C VAL A 128 6.45 0.41 8.10
N TYR A 129 7.20 0.72 7.05
CA TYR A 129 7.93 -0.26 6.25
C TYR A 129 9.44 -0.15 6.52
N ASP A 130 10.08 -1.28 6.75
CA ASP A 130 11.53 -1.39 6.93
C ASP A 130 12.16 -2.04 5.69
N PRO A 131 12.83 -1.27 4.82
CA PRO A 131 13.47 -1.81 3.63
C PRO A 131 14.65 -2.72 3.95
N ASN A 132 15.17 -2.68 5.18
CA ASN A 132 16.31 -3.50 5.61
C ASN A 132 15.91 -4.86 6.19
N ALA A 133 14.61 -5.10 6.44
CA ALA A 133 14.16 -6.32 7.12
C ALA A 133 14.54 -7.62 6.41
N HIS A 134 14.72 -7.59 5.08
CA HIS A 134 15.15 -8.73 4.26
C HIS A 134 16.59 -8.60 3.74
N GLY A 135 17.31 -7.57 4.15
CA GLY A 135 18.65 -7.28 3.65
C GLY A 135 18.69 -7.09 2.13
N PRO A 136 19.86 -7.29 1.48
CA PRO A 136 20.01 -7.08 0.04
C PRO A 136 19.08 -7.94 -0.84
N ALA A 137 18.58 -9.05 -0.32
CA ALA A 137 17.64 -9.92 -1.04
C ALA A 137 16.23 -9.28 -1.19
N GLY A 138 15.93 -8.23 -0.43
CA GLY A 138 14.66 -7.50 -0.49
C GLY A 138 14.61 -6.38 -1.53
N VAL A 139 15.66 -6.21 -2.35
CA VAL A 139 15.71 -5.16 -3.37
C VAL A 139 14.80 -5.51 -4.54
N GLY A 140 13.96 -4.56 -4.96
CA GLY A 140 13.06 -4.71 -6.09
C GLY A 140 11.69 -4.06 -5.83
N SER A 141 10.74 -4.34 -6.72
CA SER A 141 9.36 -3.90 -6.54
C SER A 141 8.68 -4.71 -5.44
N VAL A 142 8.06 -4.04 -4.49
CA VAL A 142 7.39 -4.67 -3.36
C VAL A 142 6.01 -4.06 -3.12
N ASP A 143 5.00 -4.92 -2.96
CA ASP A 143 3.68 -4.54 -2.51
C ASP A 143 3.43 -5.12 -1.11
N ARG A 144 2.86 -4.30 -0.21
CA ARG A 144 2.57 -4.68 1.17
C ARG A 144 1.16 -4.27 1.53
N PHE A 145 0.51 -5.11 2.30
CA PHE A 145 -0.89 -4.91 2.69
C PHE A 145 -1.01 -4.85 4.20
N VAL A 146 -1.93 -4.02 4.66
CA VAL A 146 -2.44 -4.02 6.03
C VAL A 146 -3.91 -4.36 5.96
N SER A 147 -4.30 -5.40 6.66
CA SER A 147 -5.69 -5.86 6.73
C SER A 147 -6.29 -5.49 8.08
N LEU A 148 -7.46 -4.91 8.05
CA LEU A 148 -8.26 -4.55 9.20
C LEU A 148 -9.46 -5.50 9.25
N THR A 149 -9.75 -6.07 10.42
CA THR A 149 -10.92 -6.93 10.62
C THR A 149 -11.79 -6.31 11.71
N ASP A 150 -13.03 -6.08 11.40
CA ASP A 150 -14.08 -5.63 12.30
C ASP A 150 -14.95 -6.80 12.78
N ALA A 151 -15.58 -6.63 13.97
CA ALA A 151 -16.48 -7.59 14.59
C ALA A 151 -17.85 -6.97 14.82
#